data_12ff853f3f445e248e5497841d481cb3
#
_entry.id   12ff853f3f445e248e5497841d481cb3
#
_cell.length_a   1.000
_cell.length_b   1.000
_cell.length_c   1.000
_cell.angle_alpha   90.00
_cell.angle_beta   90.00
_cell.angle_gamma   90.00
#
_symmetry.space_group_name_H-M   'P 1'
#
loop_
_entity.id
_entity.type
_entity.pdbx_description
1 polymer ?
#
loop_
_entity_poly.entity_id
_entity_poly.type
_entity_poly.pdbx_seq_one_letter_code
_entity_poly.pdbx_strand_id
1 'polypeptide(L)'
;MRNLWLGLCVLAASVSCAQQKATAPIILITPDDLNYWDQAEKNLKTRGGKSVPVPAPGAPLQVEAVETSGPEIKVLTPKTALVDTPVELEVRFAPHGAVVDPNSIRVTIKKWIFDDFRFGRDITDRVRPYISTAGIHVPEAPMPAGTYQFVLHVADTAQKGSSVRLVLAVIPKN
;
A
#
# COMPACT_ATOMS: atom_id res chain seq x y z
N MET A 1 8.84 -58.53 45.99
CA MET A 1 7.77 -57.55 46.01
C MET A 1 8.36 -56.23 45.42
N ARG A 2 8.03 -55.93 44.19
CA ARG A 2 8.60 -54.75 43.44
C ARG A 2 7.45 -53.80 43.14
N ASN A 3 7.45 -52.66 43.83
CA ASN A 3 6.49 -51.60 43.61
C ASN A 3 6.88 -50.77 42.36
N LEU A 4 6.05 -50.82 41.36
CA LEU A 4 6.11 -50.02 40.10
C LEU A 4 5.41 -48.71 40.40
N TRP A 5 6.14 -47.59 40.40
CA TRP A 5 5.56 -46.24 40.43
C TRP A 5 5.44 -45.75 38.99
N LEU A 6 4.20 -45.63 38.53
CA LEU A 6 3.89 -44.93 37.27
C LEU A 6 3.83 -43.43 37.55
N GLY A 7 4.82 -42.69 37.05
CA GLY A 7 4.77 -41.24 37.05
C GLY A 7 3.93 -40.74 35.89
N LEU A 8 2.81 -40.10 36.18
CA LEU A 8 1.92 -39.44 35.25
C LEU A 8 2.49 -38.03 34.92
N CYS A 9 3.17 -37.86 33.78
CA CYS A 9 3.55 -36.54 33.27
C CYS A 9 2.33 -35.85 32.65
N VAL A 10 1.78 -34.86 33.36
CA VAL A 10 0.79 -33.93 32.82
C VAL A 10 1.51 -32.87 31.98
N LEU A 11 1.42 -33.01 30.70
CA LEU A 11 1.85 -31.95 29.75
C LEU A 11 0.82 -30.82 29.77
N ALA A 12 1.12 -29.76 30.49
CA ALA A 12 0.38 -28.51 30.40
C ALA A 12 0.70 -27.83 29.09
N ALA A 13 -0.18 -27.95 28.11
CA ALA A 13 -0.11 -27.15 26.86
C ALA A 13 -0.47 -25.70 27.21
N SER A 14 0.55 -24.85 27.34
CA SER A 14 0.39 -23.40 27.40
C SER A 14 -0.06 -22.89 26.05
N VAL A 15 -1.35 -22.64 25.90
CA VAL A 15 -1.91 -21.89 24.77
C VAL A 15 -1.45 -20.45 24.93
N SER A 16 -0.37 -20.08 24.25
CA SER A 16 0.02 -18.69 24.06
C SER A 16 -1.05 -18.00 23.20
N CYS A 17 -1.98 -17.32 23.86
CA CYS A 17 -2.83 -16.34 23.21
C CYS A 17 -1.92 -15.22 22.71
N ALA A 18 -1.53 -15.28 21.44
CA ALA A 18 -0.92 -14.15 20.76
C ALA A 18 -1.95 -13.01 20.77
N GLN A 19 -1.79 -12.07 21.69
CA GLN A 19 -2.53 -10.82 21.69
C GLN A 19 -2.24 -10.13 20.35
N GLN A 20 -3.20 -10.18 19.44
CA GLN A 20 -3.23 -9.33 18.26
C GLN A 20 -3.23 -7.88 18.77
N LYS A 21 -2.04 -7.27 18.72
CA LYS A 21 -1.87 -5.85 18.99
C LYS A 21 -2.76 -5.12 18.01
N ALA A 22 -3.85 -4.53 18.48
CA ALA A 22 -4.73 -3.70 17.68
C ALA A 22 -3.86 -2.59 17.05
N THR A 23 -3.53 -2.76 15.79
CA THR A 23 -2.75 -1.78 15.05
C THR A 23 -3.66 -0.58 14.85
N ALA A 24 -3.23 0.61 15.29
CA ALA A 24 -3.97 1.85 15.07
C ALA A 24 -4.30 1.98 13.57
N PRO A 25 -5.47 2.52 13.22
CA PRO A 25 -5.86 2.66 11.82
C PRO A 25 -4.80 3.48 11.07
N ILE A 26 -4.37 2.96 9.94
CA ILE A 26 -3.38 3.66 9.11
C ILE A 26 -4.00 4.87 8.44
N ILE A 27 -3.36 6.02 8.56
CA ILE A 27 -3.76 7.25 7.85
C ILE A 27 -2.76 7.45 6.70
N LEU A 28 -3.12 7.01 5.49
CA LEU A 28 -2.30 7.22 4.30
C LEU A 28 -2.30 8.66 3.83
N ILE A 29 -3.44 9.33 3.96
CA ILE A 29 -3.66 10.73 3.55
C ILE A 29 -4.03 11.54 4.80
N THR A 30 -3.19 12.49 5.15
CA THR A 30 -3.40 13.38 6.30
C THR A 30 -4.21 14.63 5.90
N PRO A 31 -4.78 15.38 6.88
CA PRO A 31 -5.38 16.69 6.61
C PRO A 31 -4.41 17.66 5.93
N ASP A 32 -3.11 17.60 6.22
CA ASP A 32 -2.11 18.47 5.60
C ASP A 32 -1.91 18.13 4.11
N ASP A 33 -2.01 16.85 3.74
CA ASP A 33 -1.97 16.44 2.33
C ASP A 33 -3.19 16.98 1.58
N LEU A 34 -4.39 16.91 2.20
CA LEU A 34 -5.61 17.45 1.64
C LEU A 34 -5.51 18.96 1.45
N ASN A 35 -5.07 19.69 2.47
CA ASN A 35 -4.86 21.13 2.39
C ASN A 35 -3.86 21.51 1.28
N TYR A 36 -2.76 20.75 1.14
CA TYR A 36 -1.79 20.95 0.09
C TYR A 36 -2.40 20.77 -1.31
N TRP A 37 -3.17 19.72 -1.52
CA TRP A 37 -3.82 19.48 -2.80
C TRP A 37 -4.96 20.46 -3.08
N ASP A 38 -5.74 20.87 -2.07
CA ASP A 38 -6.80 21.87 -2.21
C ASP A 38 -6.23 23.25 -2.58
N GLN A 39 -5.09 23.62 -2.02
CA GLN A 39 -4.39 24.86 -2.42
C GLN A 39 -3.89 24.77 -3.85
N ALA A 40 -3.29 23.63 -4.22
CA ALA A 40 -2.86 23.38 -5.60
C ALA A 40 -4.04 23.48 -6.58
N GLU A 41 -5.17 22.88 -6.22
CA GLU A 41 -6.39 22.93 -7.01
C GLU A 41 -6.92 24.37 -7.18
N LYS A 42 -6.98 25.14 -6.10
CA LYS A 42 -7.40 26.55 -6.15
C LYS A 42 -6.52 27.38 -7.08
N ASN A 43 -5.19 27.16 -7.02
CA ASN A 43 -4.23 27.87 -7.85
C ASN A 43 -4.32 27.48 -9.35
N LEU A 44 -4.85 26.27 -9.65
CA LEU A 44 -5.02 25.78 -11.02
C LEU A 44 -6.38 26.09 -11.62
N LYS A 45 -7.44 26.27 -10.82
CA LYS A 45 -8.79 26.61 -11.29
C LYS A 45 -8.88 27.84 -12.19
N THR A 46 -7.87 28.71 -12.09
CA THR A 46 -7.76 29.89 -13.00
C THR A 46 -7.30 29.52 -14.41
N ARG A 47 -6.95 28.24 -14.71
CA ARG A 47 -6.36 27.82 -16.00
C ARG A 47 -7.23 26.88 -16.85
N GLY A 48 -8.47 26.60 -16.45
CA GLY A 48 -9.44 25.79 -17.21
C GLY A 48 -8.97 24.32 -17.37
N GLY A 49 -9.14 23.51 -16.33
CA GLY A 49 -8.81 22.09 -16.38
C GLY A 49 -9.96 21.19 -16.84
N LYS A 50 -9.64 20.02 -17.37
CA LYS A 50 -10.60 18.98 -17.75
C LYS A 50 -10.99 18.15 -16.53
N SER A 51 -12.19 17.55 -16.58
CA SER A 51 -12.66 16.65 -15.54
C SER A 51 -11.83 15.35 -15.47
N VAL A 52 -11.62 14.85 -14.26
CA VAL A 52 -10.95 13.58 -14.02
C VAL A 52 -11.71 12.43 -14.66
N PRO A 53 -11.10 11.59 -15.48
CA PRO A 53 -11.75 10.36 -15.93
C PRO A 53 -11.90 9.40 -14.74
N VAL A 54 -13.15 9.16 -14.32
CA VAL A 54 -13.45 8.12 -13.33
C VAL A 54 -13.50 6.77 -14.06
N PRO A 55 -12.72 5.77 -13.64
CA PRO A 55 -12.80 4.45 -14.25
C PRO A 55 -14.22 3.87 -14.16
N ALA A 56 -14.59 3.09 -15.16
CA ALA A 56 -15.87 2.39 -15.13
C ALA A 56 -15.89 1.39 -13.94
N PRO A 57 -17.07 1.15 -13.30
CA PRO A 57 -17.21 0.12 -12.29
C PRO A 57 -16.73 -1.24 -12.83
N GLY A 58 -15.87 -1.94 -12.06
CA GLY A 58 -15.29 -3.21 -12.46
C GLY A 58 -14.13 -3.13 -13.47
N ALA A 59 -13.72 -1.94 -13.91
CA ALA A 59 -12.52 -1.81 -14.73
C ALA A 59 -11.29 -2.37 -13.98
N PRO A 60 -10.47 -3.20 -14.64
CA PRO A 60 -9.29 -3.79 -14.01
C PRO A 60 -8.30 -2.70 -13.61
N LEU A 61 -7.62 -2.89 -12.48
CA LEU A 61 -6.51 -2.02 -12.10
C LEU A 61 -5.39 -2.16 -13.14
N GLN A 62 -4.99 -1.02 -13.71
CA GLN A 62 -3.83 -0.98 -14.59
C GLN A 62 -2.58 -0.68 -13.77
N VAL A 63 -1.62 -1.58 -13.86
CA VAL A 63 -0.30 -1.44 -13.24
C VAL A 63 0.72 -1.25 -14.35
N GLU A 64 1.34 -0.10 -14.38
CA GLU A 64 2.38 0.24 -15.35
C GLU A 64 3.75 0.02 -14.73
N ALA A 65 4.57 -0.84 -15.35
CA ALA A 65 5.97 -0.98 -14.97
C ALA A 65 6.78 0.19 -15.51
N VAL A 66 7.48 0.90 -14.65
CA VAL A 66 8.33 2.05 -15.00
C VAL A 66 9.79 1.63 -15.08
N GLU A 67 10.21 0.77 -14.16
CA GLU A 67 11.55 0.19 -14.10
C GLU A 67 11.45 -1.27 -13.67
N THR A 68 12.26 -2.17 -14.25
CA THR A 68 12.14 -3.63 -14.04
C THR A 68 13.48 -4.33 -13.88
N SER A 69 14.54 -3.63 -13.47
CA SER A 69 15.87 -4.23 -13.32
C SER A 69 16.08 -4.99 -12.01
N GLY A 70 15.22 -4.75 -11.02
CA GLY A 70 15.27 -5.33 -9.68
C GLY A 70 14.14 -6.33 -9.40
N PRO A 71 13.64 -6.39 -8.16
CA PRO A 71 12.57 -7.31 -7.76
C PRO A 71 11.30 -7.12 -8.57
N GLU A 72 10.62 -8.20 -8.92
CA GLU A 72 9.29 -8.11 -9.53
C GLU A 72 8.27 -7.60 -8.51
N ILE A 73 7.42 -6.66 -8.91
CA ILE A 73 6.37 -6.06 -8.08
C ILE A 73 5.01 -6.56 -8.58
N LYS A 74 4.27 -7.27 -7.74
CA LYS A 74 2.92 -7.77 -8.04
C LYS A 74 1.90 -7.10 -7.13
N VAL A 75 0.98 -6.31 -7.70
CA VAL A 75 -0.16 -5.77 -6.97
C VAL A 75 -1.26 -6.83 -6.92
N LEU A 76 -1.65 -7.25 -5.72
CA LEU A 76 -2.66 -8.28 -5.50
C LEU A 76 -4.02 -7.67 -5.18
N THR A 77 -4.02 -6.57 -4.39
CA THR A 77 -5.21 -5.81 -4.02
C THR A 77 -4.87 -4.32 -4.09
N PRO A 78 -5.78 -3.46 -4.61
CA PRO A 78 -7.06 -3.81 -5.23
C PRO A 78 -6.89 -4.41 -6.65
N LYS A 79 -7.91 -5.15 -7.11
CA LYS A 79 -7.94 -5.72 -8.48
C LYS A 79 -8.61 -4.79 -9.50
N THR A 80 -9.42 -3.85 -9.01
CA THR A 80 -10.19 -2.90 -9.82
C THR A 80 -9.68 -1.48 -9.63
N ALA A 81 -9.82 -0.67 -10.67
CA ALA A 81 -9.40 0.73 -10.64
C ALA A 81 -10.37 1.63 -9.85
N LEU A 82 -11.60 1.18 -9.59
CA LEU A 82 -12.58 1.85 -8.75
C LEU A 82 -12.77 1.04 -7.46
N VAL A 83 -12.57 1.68 -6.31
CA VAL A 83 -12.58 1.02 -4.99
C VAL A 83 -13.37 1.84 -3.97
N ASP A 84 -14.00 1.13 -3.04
CA ASP A 84 -14.64 1.75 -1.88
C ASP A 84 -13.62 2.03 -0.77
N THR A 85 -13.83 3.08 0.02
CA THR A 85 -13.06 3.30 1.26
C THR A 85 -13.67 2.48 2.40
N PRO A 86 -12.88 1.86 3.31
CA PRO A 86 -11.41 1.84 3.35
C PRO A 86 -10.78 0.98 2.27
N VAL A 87 -9.61 1.38 1.80
CA VAL A 87 -8.86 0.69 0.73
C VAL A 87 -7.89 -0.32 1.35
N GLU A 88 -7.92 -1.55 0.86
CA GLU A 88 -6.88 -2.55 1.13
C GLU A 88 -5.82 -2.47 0.02
N LEU A 89 -4.54 -2.49 0.43
CA LEU A 89 -3.42 -2.54 -0.49
C LEU A 89 -2.52 -3.72 -0.15
N GLU A 90 -2.46 -4.71 -1.04
CA GLU A 90 -1.52 -5.81 -0.95
C GLU A 90 -0.62 -5.84 -2.18
N VAL A 91 0.68 -5.74 -1.93
CA VAL A 91 1.73 -5.81 -2.95
C VAL A 91 2.73 -6.87 -2.53
N ARG A 92 3.12 -7.75 -3.42
CA ARG A 92 4.18 -8.74 -3.21
C ARG A 92 5.41 -8.42 -4.03
N PHE A 93 6.56 -8.70 -3.43
CA PHE A 93 7.86 -8.64 -4.09
C PHE A 93 8.37 -10.05 -4.35
N ALA A 94 8.77 -10.32 -5.60
CA ALA A 94 9.48 -11.54 -5.95
C ALA A 94 10.95 -11.17 -6.25
N PRO A 95 11.92 -11.72 -5.51
CA PRO A 95 13.34 -11.45 -5.74
C PRO A 95 13.75 -11.85 -7.15
N HIS A 96 14.62 -11.05 -7.78
CA HIS A 96 15.21 -11.34 -9.08
C HIS A 96 16.74 -11.41 -8.94
N GLY A 97 17.23 -12.47 -8.29
CA GLY A 97 18.66 -12.74 -8.08
C GLY A 97 19.15 -12.34 -6.69
N ALA A 98 18.88 -11.14 -6.21
CA ALA A 98 19.26 -10.68 -4.87
C ALA A 98 18.04 -10.50 -3.96
N VAL A 99 18.28 -10.42 -2.65
CA VAL A 99 17.21 -10.23 -1.64
C VAL A 99 16.69 -8.80 -1.70
N VAL A 100 15.38 -8.64 -1.53
CA VAL A 100 14.74 -7.31 -1.43
C VAL A 100 15.30 -6.55 -0.23
N ASP A 101 15.71 -5.30 -0.45
CA ASP A 101 16.05 -4.38 0.65
C ASP A 101 14.80 -3.59 1.08
N PRO A 102 14.23 -3.87 2.27
CA PRO A 102 13.02 -3.18 2.73
C PRO A 102 13.27 -1.67 2.99
N ASN A 103 14.51 -1.25 3.18
CA ASN A 103 14.87 0.16 3.38
C ASN A 103 14.89 0.95 2.07
N SER A 104 15.00 0.26 0.93
CA SER A 104 14.95 0.86 -0.39
C SER A 104 13.54 1.27 -0.81
N ILE A 105 12.51 0.70 -0.15
CA ILE A 105 11.12 0.90 -0.54
C ILE A 105 10.73 2.36 -0.36
N ARG A 106 10.12 2.92 -1.42
CA ARG A 106 9.55 4.27 -1.44
C ARG A 106 8.15 4.21 -2.01
N VAL A 107 7.22 4.88 -1.34
CA VAL A 107 5.83 4.97 -1.76
C VAL A 107 5.43 6.43 -1.86
N THR A 108 5.08 6.85 -3.06
CA THR A 108 4.58 8.21 -3.31
C THR A 108 3.12 8.13 -3.74
N ILE A 109 2.28 8.98 -3.18
CA ILE A 109 0.90 9.16 -3.59
C ILE A 109 0.74 10.54 -4.23
N LYS A 110 -0.01 10.60 -5.33
CA LYS A 110 -0.35 11.83 -6.02
C LYS A 110 -1.86 11.86 -6.21
N LYS A 111 -2.50 12.99 -5.93
CA LYS A 111 -3.91 13.20 -6.25
C LYS A 111 -4.01 13.75 -7.68
N TRP A 112 -4.98 13.24 -8.44
CA TRP A 112 -5.29 13.81 -9.74
C TRP A 112 -5.91 15.19 -9.55
N ILE A 113 -5.30 16.20 -10.16
CA ILE A 113 -5.77 17.58 -10.15
C ILE A 113 -5.61 18.10 -11.58
N PHE A 114 -6.73 18.42 -12.26
CA PHE A 114 -6.73 19.02 -13.61
C PHE A 114 -5.99 18.22 -14.65
N ASP A 115 -5.96 17.18 -15.10
CA ASP A 115 -5.21 16.46 -16.15
C ASP A 115 -3.83 15.96 -15.75
N ASP A 116 -3.42 16.11 -14.48
CA ASP A 116 -2.09 15.70 -14.11
C ASP A 116 -1.96 15.19 -12.66
N PHE A 117 -0.97 14.31 -12.45
CA PHE A 117 -0.51 13.82 -11.15
C PHE A 117 0.79 14.52 -10.71
N ARG A 118 0.84 15.85 -10.75
CA ARG A 118 2.07 16.61 -10.45
C ARG A 118 2.41 16.67 -8.97
N PHE A 119 1.39 16.68 -8.11
CA PHE A 119 1.55 16.99 -6.70
C PHE A 119 1.68 15.72 -5.87
N GLY A 120 2.92 15.20 -5.79
CA GLY A 120 3.23 13.99 -5.04
C GLY A 120 3.53 14.26 -3.56
N ARG A 121 3.16 13.30 -2.72
CA ARG A 121 3.54 13.20 -1.31
C ARG A 121 4.22 11.86 -1.07
N ASP A 122 5.38 11.89 -0.44
CA ASP A 122 6.03 10.67 0.05
C ASP A 122 5.27 10.20 1.30
N ILE A 123 4.75 8.99 1.25
CA ILE A 123 4.04 8.34 2.35
C ILE A 123 4.79 7.12 2.88
N THR A 124 6.06 6.97 2.51
CA THR A 124 6.89 5.81 2.87
C THR A 124 6.88 5.54 4.37
N ASP A 125 7.05 6.57 5.20
CA ASP A 125 7.09 6.39 6.65
C ASP A 125 5.74 5.96 7.23
N ARG A 126 4.62 6.34 6.60
CA ARG A 126 3.27 5.94 7.01
C ARG A 126 2.99 4.47 6.70
N VAL A 127 3.53 3.95 5.59
CA VAL A 127 3.40 2.54 5.21
C VAL A 127 4.50 1.65 5.78
N ARG A 128 5.56 2.23 6.33
CA ARG A 128 6.72 1.50 6.88
C ARG A 128 6.36 0.36 7.85
N PRO A 129 5.39 0.52 8.78
CA PRO A 129 4.97 -0.57 9.66
C PRO A 129 4.37 -1.79 8.95
N TYR A 130 3.99 -1.62 7.68
CA TYR A 130 3.32 -2.62 6.83
C TYR A 130 4.23 -3.18 5.75
N ILE A 131 5.51 -2.77 5.77
CA ILE A 131 6.55 -3.20 4.82
C ILE A 131 7.29 -4.41 5.38
N SER A 132 7.55 -5.37 4.51
CA SER A 132 8.43 -6.51 4.74
C SER A 132 9.28 -6.81 3.50
N THR A 133 10.22 -7.74 3.59
CA THR A 133 10.97 -8.23 2.42
C THR A 133 10.08 -8.96 1.41
N ALA A 134 8.91 -9.44 1.84
CA ALA A 134 7.94 -10.14 0.99
C ALA A 134 6.96 -9.19 0.28
N GLY A 135 6.81 -7.95 0.77
CA GLY A 135 5.85 -7.02 0.21
C GLY A 135 5.34 -5.96 1.18
N ILE A 136 4.25 -5.33 0.80
CA ILE A 136 3.50 -4.35 1.57
C ILE A 136 2.08 -4.89 1.76
N HIS A 137 1.58 -4.87 3.00
CA HIS A 137 0.19 -5.23 3.29
C HIS A 137 -0.46 -4.20 4.21
N VAL A 138 -1.30 -3.35 3.63
CA VAL A 138 -2.11 -2.36 4.33
C VAL A 138 -3.55 -2.86 4.35
N PRO A 139 -4.07 -3.34 5.49
CA PRO A 139 -5.34 -4.06 5.52
C PRO A 139 -6.55 -3.14 5.31
N GLU A 140 -6.54 -1.95 5.89
CA GLU A 140 -7.65 -0.99 5.80
C GLU A 140 -7.12 0.44 5.92
N ALA A 141 -7.14 1.18 4.83
CA ALA A 141 -6.72 2.57 4.79
C ALA A 141 -7.91 3.47 4.46
N PRO A 142 -8.41 4.26 5.41
CA PRO A 142 -9.37 5.30 5.10
C PRO A 142 -8.76 6.30 4.11
N MET A 143 -9.40 6.45 2.96
CA MET A 143 -8.98 7.39 1.95
C MET A 143 -10.15 8.29 1.55
N PRO A 144 -9.93 9.59 1.42
CA PRO A 144 -10.95 10.50 0.88
C PRO A 144 -11.31 10.14 -0.57
N ALA A 145 -12.53 10.44 -0.98
CA ALA A 145 -12.94 10.27 -2.38
C ALA A 145 -12.04 11.08 -3.31
N GLY A 146 -11.66 10.47 -4.43
CA GLY A 146 -10.78 11.10 -5.43
C GLY A 146 -10.03 10.09 -6.26
N THR A 147 -9.31 10.57 -7.26
CA THR A 147 -8.43 9.72 -8.08
C THR A 147 -6.98 9.93 -7.67
N TYR A 148 -6.29 8.83 -7.40
CA TYR A 148 -4.93 8.81 -6.89
C TYR A 148 -4.03 7.96 -7.77
N GLN A 149 -2.79 8.41 -7.93
CA GLN A 149 -1.71 7.61 -8.48
C GLN A 149 -0.75 7.25 -7.37
N PHE A 150 -0.50 5.95 -7.21
CA PHE A 150 0.59 5.45 -6.38
C PHE A 150 1.78 5.15 -7.26
N VAL A 151 2.95 5.53 -6.80
CA VAL A 151 4.24 5.14 -7.38
C VAL A 151 4.99 4.39 -6.31
N LEU A 152 5.30 3.14 -6.58
CA LEU A 152 6.05 2.26 -5.69
C LEU A 152 7.40 1.97 -6.33
N HIS A 153 8.46 2.17 -5.56
CA HIS A 153 9.83 1.79 -5.90
C HIS A 153 10.38 0.81 -4.86
N VAL A 154 11.14 -0.18 -5.31
CA VAL A 154 11.86 -1.14 -4.48
C VAL A 154 13.17 -1.51 -5.16
N ALA A 155 14.24 -1.69 -4.38
CA ALA A 155 15.49 -2.24 -4.87
C ALA A 155 15.90 -3.49 -4.06
N ASP A 156 16.79 -4.27 -4.64
CA ASP A 156 17.45 -5.39 -3.98
C ASP A 156 18.77 -4.95 -3.32
N THR A 157 19.40 -5.88 -2.60
CA THR A 157 20.71 -5.66 -1.96
C THR A 157 21.85 -5.43 -2.95
N ALA A 158 21.66 -5.72 -4.24
CA ALA A 158 22.56 -5.40 -5.33
C ALA A 158 22.26 -4.04 -5.99
N GLN A 159 21.38 -3.23 -5.37
CA GLN A 159 20.97 -1.90 -5.83
C GLN A 159 20.25 -1.90 -7.19
N LYS A 160 19.69 -3.03 -7.62
CA LYS A 160 18.84 -3.08 -8.80
C LYS A 160 17.42 -2.71 -8.41
N GLY A 161 16.86 -1.70 -9.07
CA GLY A 161 15.56 -1.14 -8.74
C GLY A 161 14.45 -1.65 -9.66
N SER A 162 13.24 -1.64 -9.13
CA SER A 162 12.00 -1.76 -9.88
C SER A 162 10.99 -0.74 -9.40
N SER A 163 10.18 -0.24 -10.31
CA SER A 163 9.14 0.73 -10.00
C SER A 163 7.87 0.41 -10.77
N VAL A 164 6.75 0.56 -10.09
CA VAL A 164 5.43 0.47 -10.71
C VAL A 164 4.59 1.70 -10.40
N ARG A 165 3.69 1.99 -11.31
CA ARG A 165 2.69 3.03 -11.18
C ARG A 165 1.30 2.40 -11.28
N LEU A 166 0.41 2.78 -10.39
CA LEU A 166 -1.00 2.36 -10.46
C LEU A 166 -1.91 3.56 -10.18
N VAL A 167 -3.06 3.56 -10.83
CA VAL A 167 -4.08 4.61 -10.67
C VAL A 167 -5.35 3.99 -10.20
N LEU A 168 -5.93 4.53 -9.13
CA LEU A 168 -7.22 4.12 -8.60
C LEU A 168 -8.09 5.31 -8.22
N ALA A 169 -9.39 5.14 -8.40
CA ALA A 169 -10.41 6.08 -7.94
C ALA A 169 -11.07 5.53 -6.69
N VAL A 170 -11.11 6.33 -5.65
CA VAL A 170 -11.73 6.01 -4.36
C VAL A 170 -13.10 6.68 -4.31
N ILE A 171 -14.14 5.90 -3.98
CA ILE A 171 -15.49 6.38 -3.76
C ILE A 171 -15.91 6.15 -2.29
N PRO A 172 -16.81 6.97 -1.75
CA PRO A 172 -17.36 6.71 -0.43
C PRO A 172 -18.14 5.39 -0.45
N LYS A 173 -18.03 4.63 0.63
CA LYS A 173 -18.89 3.47 0.82
C LYS A 173 -20.31 3.95 1.08
N ASN A 174 -21.25 3.50 0.26
CA ASN A 174 -22.68 3.74 0.47
C ASN A 174 -23.24 2.90 1.62
#